data_6c63fb52e6c5074e28b7086414be88ab
#
_entry.id   6c63fb52e6c5074e28b7086414be88ab
#
_cell.length_a   1.000
_cell.length_b   1.000
_cell.length_c   1.000
_cell.angle_alpha   90.00
_cell.angle_beta   90.00
_cell.angle_gamma   90.00
#
_symmetry.space_group_name_H-M   'P 1'
#
loop_
_entity.id
_entity.type
_entity.pdbx_description
1 polymer ?
#
loop_
_entity_poly.entity_id
_entity_poly.type
_entity_poly.pdbx_seq_one_letter_code
_entity_poly.pdbx_strand_id
1 'polypeptide(L)'
;KGRMVKKTDALGGRTAYEYVNGLLAKVTDPEGNETAYTYDANGNLASMTDALGNVTRYEYDGSGNLLSLTFADGTQVTYTYDALGRQTSMTDPRGNVTKYAYDALGNLIKTTLPDGTVQTAAYTKNGQQKSIADALGNKTSYTYDGNGNRLTVTDPAGNETLSEYDRAGNLLREINALGGVTEYTYDEVGLPLTVTDATGATQVMTYDLAGNLLTRTLPSGASISVAYD
;
A
#
# COMPACT_ATOMS: atom_id res chain seq x y z
N LYS A 1 1.65 27.69 -14.93
CA LYS A 1 2.78 26.76 -14.79
C LYS A 1 2.79 25.83 -15.99
N GLY A 2 3.97 25.60 -16.63
CA GLY A 2 4.09 24.90 -17.89
C GLY A 2 3.57 23.46 -17.83
N ARG A 3 2.72 23.07 -18.78
CA ARG A 3 2.30 21.68 -19.00
C ARG A 3 3.29 21.03 -19.93
N MET A 4 3.56 19.73 -19.70
CA MET A 4 4.41 18.96 -20.61
C MET A 4 3.65 18.71 -21.92
N VAL A 5 4.08 19.30 -23.03
CA VAL A 5 3.47 19.09 -24.35
C VAL A 5 4.22 18.04 -25.18
N LYS A 6 5.44 17.66 -24.76
CA LYS A 6 6.28 16.69 -25.45
C LYS A 6 7.32 16.09 -24.50
N LYS A 7 7.53 14.79 -24.63
CA LYS A 7 8.63 14.04 -23.99
C LYS A 7 9.43 13.34 -25.10
N THR A 8 10.75 13.34 -24.99
CA THR A 8 11.63 12.54 -25.86
C THR A 8 12.41 11.57 -24.96
N ASP A 9 12.41 10.28 -25.31
CA ASP A 9 13.16 9.25 -24.60
C ASP A 9 14.63 9.20 -25.04
N ALA A 10 15.43 8.32 -24.44
CA ALA A 10 16.85 8.17 -24.74
C ALA A 10 17.14 7.61 -26.15
N LEU A 11 16.17 7.01 -26.81
CA LEU A 11 16.25 6.46 -28.18
C LEU A 11 15.69 7.43 -29.22
N GLY A 12 15.24 8.62 -28.80
CA GLY A 12 14.68 9.65 -29.67
C GLY A 12 13.18 9.51 -29.93
N GLY A 13 12.52 8.54 -29.32
CA GLY A 13 11.07 8.36 -29.38
C GLY A 13 10.33 9.55 -28.75
N ARG A 14 9.27 10.01 -29.39
CA ARG A 14 8.58 11.25 -29.02
C ARG A 14 7.15 10.99 -28.63
N THR A 15 6.79 11.28 -27.36
CA THR A 15 5.40 11.31 -26.91
C THR A 15 4.90 12.76 -26.91
N ALA A 16 3.76 13.00 -27.53
CA ALA A 16 3.10 14.31 -27.55
C ALA A 16 1.86 14.33 -26.64
N TYR A 17 1.57 15.49 -26.05
CA TYR A 17 0.43 15.70 -25.15
C TYR A 17 -0.34 16.92 -25.59
N GLU A 18 -1.63 16.78 -25.83
CA GLU A 18 -2.53 17.88 -26.19
C GLU A 18 -3.49 18.16 -25.03
N TYR A 19 -3.77 19.44 -24.78
CA TYR A 19 -4.64 19.88 -23.69
C TYR A 19 -5.75 20.79 -24.21
N VAL A 20 -6.96 20.59 -23.70
CA VAL A 20 -8.12 21.45 -23.94
C VAL A 20 -8.63 21.94 -22.59
N ASN A 21 -8.87 23.26 -22.46
CA ASN A 21 -9.29 23.91 -21.22
C ASN A 21 -8.47 23.51 -19.99
N GLY A 22 -7.23 23.14 -20.21
CA GLY A 22 -6.33 22.75 -19.14
C GLY A 22 -6.30 21.29 -18.78
N LEU A 23 -7.16 20.47 -19.34
CA LEU A 23 -7.24 19.03 -19.15
C LEU A 23 -6.55 18.32 -20.33
N LEU A 24 -5.92 17.16 -20.05
CA LEU A 24 -5.23 16.36 -21.06
C LEU A 24 -6.28 15.76 -22.03
N ALA A 25 -6.29 16.20 -23.29
CA ALA A 25 -7.26 15.75 -24.28
C ALA A 25 -6.74 14.56 -25.12
N LYS A 26 -5.41 14.51 -25.36
CA LYS A 26 -4.83 13.45 -26.19
C LYS A 26 -3.37 13.20 -25.84
N VAL A 27 -2.97 11.94 -25.94
CA VAL A 27 -1.57 11.50 -25.92
C VAL A 27 -1.30 10.77 -27.23
N THR A 28 -0.19 11.12 -27.89
CA THR A 28 0.33 10.38 -29.08
C THR A 28 1.68 9.78 -28.69
N ASP A 29 1.81 8.46 -28.77
CA ASP A 29 3.05 7.76 -28.45
C ASP A 29 4.10 7.89 -29.58
N PRO A 30 5.34 7.38 -29.42
CA PRO A 30 6.36 7.44 -30.46
C PRO A 30 6.01 6.69 -31.74
N GLU A 31 5.15 5.69 -31.69
CA GLU A 31 4.66 4.88 -32.79
C GLU A 31 3.48 5.54 -33.53
N GLY A 32 2.97 6.65 -32.98
CA GLY A 32 1.84 7.39 -33.56
C GLY A 32 0.47 6.92 -33.06
N ASN A 33 0.41 6.02 -32.08
CA ASN A 33 -0.85 5.59 -31.49
C ASN A 33 -1.43 6.71 -30.64
N GLU A 34 -2.72 6.96 -30.76
CA GLU A 34 -3.41 8.02 -30.05
C GLU A 34 -4.32 7.47 -28.94
N THR A 35 -4.25 8.08 -27.75
CA THR A 35 -5.24 7.90 -26.68
C THR A 35 -5.92 9.23 -26.44
N ALA A 36 -7.24 9.29 -26.56
CA ALA A 36 -8.04 10.48 -26.35
C ALA A 36 -8.83 10.43 -25.05
N TYR A 37 -9.04 11.61 -24.45
CA TYR A 37 -9.73 11.76 -23.17
C TYR A 37 -10.81 12.83 -23.26
N THR A 38 -11.97 12.57 -22.67
CA THR A 38 -13.01 13.58 -22.47
C THR A 38 -13.35 13.72 -21.00
N TYR A 39 -13.94 14.85 -20.63
CA TYR A 39 -14.23 15.17 -19.24
C TYR A 39 -15.66 15.68 -19.10
N ASP A 40 -16.25 15.44 -17.95
CA ASP A 40 -17.55 16.02 -17.59
C ASP A 40 -17.44 17.51 -17.22
N ALA A 41 -18.56 18.14 -16.88
CA ALA A 41 -18.61 19.56 -16.53
C ALA A 41 -17.84 19.88 -15.22
N ASN A 42 -17.61 18.89 -14.38
CA ASN A 42 -16.87 19.02 -13.12
C ASN A 42 -15.36 18.77 -13.29
N GLY A 43 -14.94 18.34 -14.49
CA GLY A 43 -13.54 18.01 -14.80
C GLY A 43 -13.15 16.57 -14.49
N ASN A 44 -14.10 15.67 -14.16
CA ASN A 44 -13.85 14.25 -14.00
C ASN A 44 -13.71 13.60 -15.38
N LEU A 45 -12.87 12.57 -15.51
CA LEU A 45 -12.67 11.83 -16.76
C LEU A 45 -13.98 11.13 -17.18
N ALA A 46 -14.61 11.57 -18.27
CA ALA A 46 -15.86 10.99 -18.75
C ALA A 46 -15.63 9.82 -19.71
N SER A 47 -14.57 9.89 -20.55
CA SER A 47 -14.18 8.76 -21.40
C SER A 47 -12.69 8.74 -21.73
N MET A 48 -12.21 7.55 -22.04
CA MET A 48 -10.91 7.29 -22.65
C MET A 48 -11.13 6.46 -23.91
N THR A 49 -10.53 6.88 -25.04
CA THR A 49 -10.52 6.13 -26.31
C THR A 49 -9.08 5.71 -26.59
N ASP A 50 -8.84 4.42 -26.74
CA ASP A 50 -7.51 3.90 -27.10
C ASP A 50 -7.23 4.02 -28.61
N ALA A 51 -6.03 3.65 -29.02
CA ALA A 51 -5.58 3.72 -30.40
C ALA A 51 -6.35 2.77 -31.36
N LEU A 52 -7.05 1.77 -30.83
CA LEU A 52 -7.90 0.86 -31.60
C LEU A 52 -9.35 1.36 -31.69
N GLY A 53 -9.66 2.50 -31.08
CA GLY A 53 -11.00 3.07 -31.04
C GLY A 53 -11.89 2.49 -29.94
N ASN A 54 -11.36 1.66 -29.03
CA ASN A 54 -12.13 1.16 -27.90
C ASN A 54 -12.39 2.29 -26.90
N VAL A 55 -13.64 2.47 -26.52
CA VAL A 55 -14.05 3.53 -25.61
C VAL A 55 -14.39 2.95 -24.25
N THR A 56 -13.68 3.42 -23.22
CA THR A 56 -14.06 3.22 -21.81
C THR A 56 -14.75 4.47 -21.30
N ARG A 57 -15.92 4.33 -20.65
CA ARG A 57 -16.71 5.43 -20.10
C ARG A 57 -16.77 5.36 -18.58
N TYR A 58 -16.82 6.53 -17.96
CA TYR A 58 -16.80 6.72 -16.51
C TYR A 58 -18.00 7.58 -16.11
N GLU A 59 -18.71 7.18 -15.08
CA GLU A 59 -19.81 7.95 -14.51
C GLU A 59 -19.57 8.21 -13.02
N TYR A 60 -19.92 9.39 -12.56
CA TYR A 60 -19.66 9.84 -11.19
C TYR A 60 -20.93 10.35 -10.53
N ASP A 61 -20.98 10.30 -9.21
CA ASP A 61 -21.99 11.00 -8.43
C ASP A 61 -21.66 12.51 -8.33
N GLY A 62 -22.57 13.27 -7.70
CA GLY A 62 -22.39 14.72 -7.50
C GLY A 62 -21.21 15.09 -6.58
N SER A 63 -20.62 14.14 -5.87
CA SER A 63 -19.45 14.32 -4.99
C SER A 63 -18.14 13.93 -5.69
N GLY A 64 -18.21 13.40 -6.93
CA GLY A 64 -17.06 12.93 -7.70
C GLY A 64 -16.65 11.49 -7.42
N ASN A 65 -17.47 10.70 -6.73
CA ASN A 65 -17.20 9.27 -6.55
C ASN A 65 -17.56 8.52 -7.84
N LEU A 66 -16.70 7.61 -8.30
CA LEU A 66 -16.93 6.81 -9.51
C LEU A 66 -18.06 5.80 -9.30
N LEU A 67 -19.17 5.97 -10.00
CA LEU A 67 -20.33 5.07 -9.91
C LEU A 67 -20.20 3.90 -10.86
N SER A 68 -19.69 4.12 -12.07
CA SER A 68 -19.56 3.08 -13.07
C SER A 68 -18.38 3.28 -14.00
N LEU A 69 -17.88 2.14 -14.49
CA LEU A 69 -16.88 2.00 -15.53
C LEU A 69 -17.45 1.07 -16.59
N THR A 70 -17.68 1.57 -17.81
CA THR A 70 -18.20 0.78 -18.93
C THR A 70 -17.10 0.58 -19.98
N PHE A 71 -16.75 -0.66 -20.26
CA PHE A 71 -15.75 -1.03 -21.27
C PHE A 71 -16.33 -1.00 -22.68
N ALA A 72 -15.45 -1.08 -23.69
CA ALA A 72 -15.83 -1.03 -25.10
C ALA A 72 -16.75 -2.20 -25.54
N ASP A 73 -16.65 -3.34 -24.89
CA ASP A 73 -17.52 -4.51 -25.11
C ASP A 73 -18.89 -4.40 -24.42
N GLY A 74 -19.16 -3.27 -23.74
CA GLY A 74 -20.38 -3.02 -23.00
C GLY A 74 -20.43 -3.62 -21.60
N THR A 75 -19.43 -4.37 -21.19
CA THR A 75 -19.35 -4.87 -19.80
C THR A 75 -19.09 -3.71 -18.83
N GLN A 76 -19.49 -3.87 -17.56
CA GLN A 76 -19.50 -2.78 -16.61
C GLN A 76 -18.98 -3.21 -15.23
N VAL A 77 -18.23 -2.34 -14.58
CA VAL A 77 -17.96 -2.38 -13.15
C VAL A 77 -18.76 -1.26 -12.49
N THR A 78 -19.45 -1.54 -11.39
CA THR A 78 -20.20 -0.53 -10.64
C THR A 78 -19.78 -0.46 -9.19
N TYR A 79 -19.95 0.72 -8.59
CA TYR A 79 -19.55 1.01 -7.22
C TYR A 79 -20.69 1.69 -6.47
N THR A 80 -20.77 1.44 -5.18
CA THR A 80 -21.65 2.20 -4.28
C THR A 80 -20.86 2.77 -3.12
N TYR A 81 -21.37 3.84 -2.55
CA TYR A 81 -20.70 4.59 -1.48
C TYR A 81 -21.67 4.91 -0.36
N ASP A 82 -21.15 5.11 0.83
CA ASP A 82 -21.90 5.65 1.95
C ASP A 82 -21.91 7.19 1.91
N ALA A 83 -22.59 7.81 2.87
CA ALA A 83 -22.72 9.28 2.96
C ALA A 83 -21.38 10.00 3.21
N LEU A 84 -20.31 9.29 3.58
CA LEU A 84 -18.95 9.82 3.78
C LEU A 84 -18.05 9.59 2.56
N GLY A 85 -18.58 9.05 1.44
CA GLY A 85 -17.83 8.75 0.23
C GLY A 85 -16.96 7.50 0.32
N ARG A 86 -17.18 6.63 1.32
CA ARG A 86 -16.45 5.36 1.43
C ARG A 86 -17.15 4.30 0.61
N GLN A 87 -16.40 3.54 -0.17
CA GLN A 87 -16.95 2.50 -1.05
C GLN A 87 -17.59 1.37 -0.24
N THR A 88 -18.89 1.14 -0.44
CA THR A 88 -19.66 0.09 0.25
C THR A 88 -19.83 -1.19 -0.58
N SER A 89 -19.74 -1.09 -1.92
CA SER A 89 -19.68 -2.27 -2.78
C SER A 89 -18.95 -2.01 -4.09
N MET A 90 -18.54 -3.11 -4.73
CA MET A 90 -18.10 -3.18 -6.11
C MET A 90 -18.80 -4.38 -6.76
N THR A 91 -19.36 -4.18 -7.96
CA THR A 91 -19.88 -5.26 -8.80
C THR A 91 -19.00 -5.39 -10.03
N ASP A 92 -18.47 -6.56 -10.28
CA ASP A 92 -17.63 -6.84 -11.45
C ASP A 92 -18.46 -7.04 -12.73
N PRO A 93 -17.85 -7.15 -13.93
CA PRO A 93 -18.57 -7.36 -15.19
C PRO A 93 -19.36 -8.66 -15.26
N ARG A 94 -19.11 -9.62 -14.38
CA ARG A 94 -19.85 -10.90 -14.29
C ARG A 94 -21.02 -10.83 -13.31
N GLY A 95 -21.22 -9.68 -12.66
CA GLY A 95 -22.25 -9.47 -11.65
C GLY A 95 -21.85 -9.93 -10.25
N ASN A 96 -20.59 -10.31 -10.03
CA ASN A 96 -20.11 -10.68 -8.70
C ASN A 96 -19.97 -9.44 -7.82
N VAL A 97 -20.54 -9.48 -6.60
CA VAL A 97 -20.56 -8.34 -5.68
C VAL A 97 -19.62 -8.57 -4.51
N THR A 98 -18.66 -7.66 -4.34
CA THR A 98 -17.87 -7.52 -3.11
C THR A 98 -18.44 -6.38 -2.28
N LYS A 99 -18.62 -6.59 -0.96
CA LYS A 99 -19.16 -5.58 -0.04
C LYS A 99 -18.16 -5.20 1.03
N TYR A 100 -18.18 -3.94 1.44
CA TYR A 100 -17.27 -3.37 2.43
C TYR A 100 -18.07 -2.71 3.56
N ALA A 101 -17.60 -2.88 4.79
CA ALA A 101 -18.16 -2.18 5.95
C ALA A 101 -17.04 -1.56 6.78
N TYR A 102 -17.34 -0.41 7.37
CA TYR A 102 -16.39 0.42 8.09
C TYR A 102 -16.88 0.71 9.51
N ASP A 103 -15.95 0.94 10.42
CA ASP A 103 -16.27 1.47 11.74
C ASP A 103 -16.50 3.00 11.68
N ALA A 104 -16.82 3.58 12.84
CA ALA A 104 -17.07 5.02 12.97
C ALA A 104 -15.81 5.89 12.68
N LEU A 105 -14.61 5.33 12.78
CA LEU A 105 -13.34 6.01 12.48
C LEU A 105 -12.95 5.89 10.99
N GLY A 106 -13.70 5.10 10.20
CA GLY A 106 -13.42 4.88 8.78
C GLY A 106 -12.52 3.68 8.48
N ASN A 107 -12.17 2.87 9.47
CA ASN A 107 -11.38 1.66 9.25
C ASN A 107 -12.25 0.58 8.61
N LEU A 108 -11.74 -0.14 7.62
CA LEU A 108 -12.42 -1.27 6.96
C LEU A 108 -12.47 -2.47 7.94
N ILE A 109 -13.65 -2.78 8.46
CA ILE A 109 -13.83 -3.85 9.45
C ILE A 109 -14.36 -5.16 8.85
N LYS A 110 -14.92 -5.11 7.63
CA LYS A 110 -15.48 -6.30 6.98
C LYS A 110 -15.43 -6.19 5.47
N THR A 111 -14.96 -7.24 4.82
CA THR A 111 -15.10 -7.49 3.38
C THR A 111 -15.91 -8.76 3.20
N THR A 112 -16.99 -8.71 2.41
CA THR A 112 -17.77 -9.89 2.02
C THR A 112 -17.51 -10.14 0.54
N LEU A 113 -16.94 -11.29 0.21
CA LEU A 113 -16.63 -11.70 -1.16
C LEU A 113 -17.89 -12.22 -1.88
N PRO A 114 -17.87 -12.34 -3.21
CA PRO A 114 -19.04 -12.76 -4.00
C PRO A 114 -19.60 -14.15 -3.64
N ASP A 115 -18.75 -15.06 -3.18
CA ASP A 115 -19.12 -16.39 -2.70
C ASP A 115 -19.76 -16.40 -1.30
N GLY A 116 -19.88 -15.22 -0.68
CA GLY A 116 -20.41 -15.03 0.67
C GLY A 116 -19.37 -15.20 1.77
N THR A 117 -18.13 -15.55 1.47
CA THR A 117 -17.07 -15.62 2.47
C THR A 117 -16.74 -14.23 3.02
N VAL A 118 -16.29 -14.19 4.27
CA VAL A 118 -16.11 -12.93 5.00
C VAL A 118 -14.70 -12.82 5.57
N GLN A 119 -14.06 -11.72 5.29
CA GLN A 119 -12.83 -11.28 5.95
C GLN A 119 -13.18 -10.16 6.93
N THR A 120 -12.56 -10.18 8.12
CA THR A 120 -12.81 -9.15 9.13
C THR A 120 -11.52 -8.56 9.67
N ALA A 121 -11.58 -7.29 10.08
CA ALA A 121 -10.53 -6.64 10.84
C ALA A 121 -11.14 -5.91 12.04
N ALA A 122 -10.39 -5.81 13.12
CA ALA A 122 -10.76 -5.01 14.28
C ALA A 122 -9.62 -4.04 14.60
N TYR A 123 -9.96 -2.88 15.14
CA TYR A 123 -9.02 -1.81 15.41
C TYR A 123 -9.12 -1.35 16.86
N THR A 124 -8.05 -0.79 17.37
CA THR A 124 -8.03 -0.07 18.65
C THR A 124 -8.72 1.28 18.50
N LYS A 125 -8.97 1.97 19.61
CA LYS A 125 -9.51 3.34 19.60
C LYS A 125 -8.61 4.35 18.86
N ASN A 126 -7.32 4.04 18.72
CA ASN A 126 -6.33 4.87 18.05
C ASN A 126 -6.15 4.47 16.56
N GLY A 127 -6.99 3.60 16.01
CA GLY A 127 -6.93 3.16 14.62
C GLY A 127 -5.87 2.10 14.30
N GLN A 128 -5.19 1.54 15.30
CA GLN A 128 -4.22 0.47 15.09
C GLN A 128 -4.95 -0.86 14.92
N GLN A 129 -4.48 -1.72 14.02
CA GLN A 129 -5.10 -3.01 13.75
C GLN A 129 -4.95 -3.96 14.95
N LYS A 130 -6.07 -4.30 15.58
CA LYS A 130 -6.13 -5.23 16.73
C LYS A 130 -6.19 -6.69 16.30
N SER A 131 -6.85 -6.97 15.19
CA SER A 131 -6.87 -8.31 14.58
C SER A 131 -7.32 -8.27 13.14
N ILE A 132 -6.95 -9.32 12.41
CA ILE A 132 -7.47 -9.64 11.08
C ILE A 132 -7.87 -11.11 11.07
N ALA A 133 -8.98 -11.46 10.43
CA ALA A 133 -9.38 -12.83 10.17
C ALA A 133 -9.66 -13.01 8.68
N ASP A 134 -9.14 -14.08 8.09
CA ASP A 134 -9.40 -14.46 6.71
C ASP A 134 -10.78 -15.11 6.54
N ALA A 135 -11.10 -15.50 5.30
CA ALA A 135 -12.38 -16.12 4.95
C ALA A 135 -12.60 -17.50 5.60
N LEU A 136 -11.55 -18.16 6.07
CA LEU A 136 -11.60 -19.44 6.78
C LEU A 136 -11.73 -19.27 8.29
N GLY A 137 -11.67 -18.01 8.77
CA GLY A 137 -11.69 -17.67 10.20
C GLY A 137 -10.31 -17.74 10.86
N ASN A 138 -9.23 -17.93 10.12
CA ASN A 138 -7.88 -17.86 10.65
C ASN A 138 -7.60 -16.44 11.11
N LYS A 139 -7.39 -16.28 12.43
CA LYS A 139 -7.26 -14.96 13.05
C LYS A 139 -5.84 -14.70 13.52
N THR A 140 -5.27 -13.58 13.07
CA THR A 140 -4.05 -13.00 13.65
C THR A 140 -4.42 -11.82 14.54
N SER A 141 -3.84 -11.72 15.72
CA SER A 141 -4.11 -10.66 16.69
C SER A 141 -2.83 -9.90 17.06
N TYR A 142 -3.00 -8.63 17.45
CA TYR A 142 -1.91 -7.71 17.74
C TYR A 142 -2.22 -6.94 19.04
N THR A 143 -1.19 -6.68 19.84
CA THR A 143 -1.24 -5.74 20.95
C THR A 143 -0.19 -4.64 20.79
N TYR A 144 -0.38 -3.54 21.48
CA TYR A 144 0.46 -2.35 21.35
C TYR A 144 0.71 -1.72 22.72
N ASP A 145 1.84 -1.04 22.83
CA ASP A 145 2.11 -0.17 23.98
C ASP A 145 1.40 1.19 23.85
N GLY A 146 1.60 2.08 24.83
CA GLY A 146 0.99 3.41 24.84
C GLY A 146 1.55 4.36 23.76
N ASN A 147 2.72 4.06 23.21
CA ASN A 147 3.37 4.84 22.14
C ASN A 147 2.97 4.33 20.74
N GLY A 148 2.31 3.17 20.66
CA GLY A 148 1.88 2.58 19.41
C GLY A 148 2.82 1.52 18.85
N ASN A 149 3.86 1.14 19.57
CA ASN A 149 4.74 0.04 19.19
C ASN A 149 4.02 -1.30 19.38
N ARG A 150 4.16 -2.22 18.41
CA ARG A 150 3.49 -3.52 18.46
C ARG A 150 4.21 -4.47 19.40
N LEU A 151 3.57 -4.80 20.52
CA LEU A 151 4.13 -5.69 21.55
C LEU A 151 4.00 -7.17 21.21
N THR A 152 2.85 -7.58 20.66
CA THR A 152 2.62 -8.99 20.34
C THR A 152 2.01 -9.18 18.95
N VAL A 153 2.33 -10.32 18.36
CA VAL A 153 1.61 -10.92 17.24
C VAL A 153 1.25 -12.34 17.65
N THR A 154 -0.05 -12.64 17.65
CA THR A 154 -0.53 -14.02 17.86
C THR A 154 -1.09 -14.52 16.53
N ASP A 155 -0.53 -15.58 16.00
CA ASP A 155 -0.96 -16.20 14.75
C ASP A 155 -2.25 -17.02 14.91
N PRO A 156 -2.87 -17.55 13.85
CA PRO A 156 -4.08 -18.37 13.94
C PRO A 156 -3.90 -19.69 14.69
N ALA A 157 -2.68 -20.21 14.82
CA ALA A 157 -2.37 -21.40 15.58
C ALA A 157 -2.17 -21.13 17.08
N GLY A 158 -2.19 -19.85 17.48
CA GLY A 158 -1.93 -19.41 18.85
C GLY A 158 -0.45 -19.19 19.16
N ASN A 159 0.43 -19.27 18.18
CA ASN A 159 1.84 -18.96 18.38
C ASN A 159 2.01 -17.45 18.57
N GLU A 160 2.79 -17.06 19.56
CA GLU A 160 3.00 -15.66 19.91
C GLU A 160 4.44 -15.23 19.67
N THR A 161 4.61 -14.08 18.99
CA THR A 161 5.88 -13.35 18.90
C THR A 161 5.77 -12.11 19.78
N LEU A 162 6.76 -11.87 20.64
CA LEU A 162 6.82 -10.73 21.55
C LEU A 162 7.91 -9.75 21.07
N SER A 163 7.63 -8.46 21.18
CA SER A 163 8.59 -7.39 20.87
C SER A 163 8.71 -6.43 22.04
N GLU A 164 9.94 -6.05 22.38
CA GLU A 164 10.26 -5.09 23.43
C GLU A 164 10.96 -3.89 22.80
N TYR A 165 10.63 -2.69 23.27
CA TYR A 165 11.14 -1.44 22.71
C TYR A 165 11.75 -0.55 23.79
N ASP A 166 12.68 0.31 23.39
CA ASP A 166 13.15 1.40 24.24
C ASP A 166 12.13 2.57 24.26
N ARG A 167 12.46 3.62 25.01
CA ARG A 167 11.61 4.82 25.10
C ARG A 167 11.53 5.61 23.79
N ALA A 168 12.50 5.47 22.90
CA ALA A 168 12.53 6.12 21.59
C ALA A 168 11.71 5.33 20.53
N GLY A 169 11.31 4.09 20.85
CA GLY A 169 10.58 3.20 19.94
C GLY A 169 11.50 2.28 19.13
N ASN A 170 12.77 2.18 19.47
CA ASN A 170 13.68 1.22 18.84
C ASN A 170 13.42 -0.18 19.38
N LEU A 171 13.33 -1.18 18.51
CA LEU A 171 13.12 -2.58 18.89
C LEU A 171 14.37 -3.14 19.59
N LEU A 172 14.27 -3.49 20.87
CA LEU A 172 15.38 -4.05 21.64
C LEU A 172 15.45 -5.57 21.55
N ARG A 173 14.28 -6.23 21.54
CA ARG A 173 14.20 -7.71 21.53
C ARG A 173 12.96 -8.17 20.76
N GLU A 174 13.13 -9.26 20.04
CA GLU A 174 12.04 -10.04 19.48
C GLU A 174 12.16 -11.49 19.98
N ILE A 175 11.08 -12.02 20.54
CA ILE A 175 11.01 -13.39 21.04
C ILE A 175 10.01 -14.15 20.18
N ASN A 176 10.45 -15.13 19.42
CA ASN A 176 9.58 -15.93 18.57
C ASN A 176 8.81 -16.99 19.40
N ALA A 177 7.83 -17.63 18.78
CA ALA A 177 6.95 -18.60 19.44
C ALA A 177 7.67 -19.84 20.01
N LEU A 178 8.91 -20.09 19.59
CA LEU A 178 9.76 -21.18 20.13
C LEU A 178 10.67 -20.69 21.25
N GLY A 179 10.57 -19.44 21.68
CA GLY A 179 11.40 -18.82 22.71
C GLY A 179 12.77 -18.36 22.19
N GLY A 180 13.02 -18.43 20.88
CA GLY A 180 14.24 -17.88 20.29
C GLY A 180 14.24 -16.36 20.37
N VAL A 181 15.33 -15.77 20.87
CA VAL A 181 15.47 -14.33 21.10
C VAL A 181 16.40 -13.72 20.07
N THR A 182 15.95 -12.65 19.41
CA THR A 182 16.80 -11.76 18.62
C THR A 182 16.93 -10.45 19.36
N GLU A 183 18.16 -9.97 19.56
CA GLU A 183 18.47 -8.73 20.28
C GLU A 183 19.09 -7.69 19.36
N TYR A 184 18.75 -6.42 19.61
CA TYR A 184 19.18 -5.28 18.81
C TYR A 184 19.80 -4.22 19.72
N THR A 185 20.88 -3.59 19.27
CA THR A 185 21.43 -2.40 19.92
C THR A 185 21.53 -1.27 18.93
N TYR A 186 21.49 -0.05 19.45
CA TYR A 186 21.47 1.18 18.67
C TYR A 186 22.46 2.20 19.18
N ASP A 187 22.88 3.13 18.35
CA ASP A 187 23.59 4.32 18.76
C ASP A 187 22.62 5.37 19.36
N GLU A 188 23.17 6.52 19.76
CA GLU A 188 22.41 7.60 20.40
C GLU A 188 21.38 8.25 19.47
N VAL A 189 21.51 8.09 18.14
CA VAL A 189 20.57 8.63 17.13
C VAL A 189 19.61 7.58 16.57
N GLY A 190 19.68 6.32 17.07
CA GLY A 190 18.77 5.25 16.71
C GLY A 190 19.20 4.41 15.51
N LEU A 191 20.46 4.51 15.06
CA LEU A 191 21.00 3.63 14.02
C LEU A 191 21.37 2.28 14.62
N PRO A 192 20.97 1.13 14.01
CA PRO A 192 21.24 -0.19 14.54
C PRO A 192 22.74 -0.53 14.53
N LEU A 193 23.32 -0.83 15.68
CA LEU A 193 24.74 -1.22 15.82
C LEU A 193 24.94 -2.74 15.75
N THR A 194 24.08 -3.50 16.43
CA THR A 194 24.17 -4.95 16.41
C THR A 194 22.83 -5.62 16.25
N VAL A 195 22.83 -6.80 15.63
CA VAL A 195 21.72 -7.76 15.65
C VAL A 195 22.29 -9.11 16.07
N THR A 196 21.81 -9.66 17.20
CA THR A 196 22.22 -10.97 17.71
C THR A 196 21.01 -11.91 17.61
N ASP A 197 21.14 -12.98 16.87
CA ASP A 197 20.07 -13.97 16.70
C ASP A 197 19.98 -14.96 17.87
N ALA A 198 18.96 -15.83 17.83
CA ALA A 198 18.70 -16.83 18.86
C ALA A 198 19.82 -17.87 19.05
N THR A 199 20.77 -17.96 18.14
CA THR A 199 21.95 -18.83 18.27
C THR A 199 23.15 -18.12 18.89
N GLY A 200 23.02 -16.80 19.15
CA GLY A 200 24.10 -15.92 19.61
C GLY A 200 24.96 -15.37 18.47
N ALA A 201 24.60 -15.64 17.21
CA ALA A 201 25.32 -15.12 16.06
C ALA A 201 25.02 -13.63 15.88
N THR A 202 26.10 -12.81 15.94
CA THR A 202 25.99 -11.36 15.95
C THR A 202 26.47 -10.75 14.64
N GLN A 203 25.64 -9.88 14.07
CA GLN A 203 25.98 -8.97 12.98
C GLN A 203 26.28 -7.60 13.57
N VAL A 204 27.33 -6.91 13.06
CA VAL A 204 27.75 -5.58 13.52
C VAL A 204 27.70 -4.60 12.36
N MET A 205 27.22 -3.38 12.62
CA MET A 205 27.10 -2.28 11.65
C MET A 205 27.82 -1.05 12.18
N THR A 206 28.43 -0.27 11.27
CA THR A 206 29.02 1.04 11.59
C THR A 206 28.56 2.08 10.57
N TYR A 207 28.54 3.33 11.00
CA TYR A 207 28.01 4.45 10.21
C TYR A 207 28.96 5.64 10.22
N ASP A 208 28.86 6.48 9.21
CA ASP A 208 29.49 7.79 9.24
C ASP A 208 28.65 8.82 10.06
N LEU A 209 29.16 10.03 10.21
CA LEU A 209 28.46 11.10 10.95
C LEU A 209 27.16 11.57 10.28
N ALA A 210 26.95 11.26 9.01
CA ALA A 210 25.71 11.55 8.28
C ALA A 210 24.67 10.40 8.38
N GLY A 211 25.03 9.29 9.04
CA GLY A 211 24.16 8.13 9.20
C GLY A 211 24.25 7.13 8.04
N ASN A 212 25.20 7.28 7.13
CA ASN A 212 25.38 6.34 6.02
C ASN A 212 26.12 5.08 6.53
N LEU A 213 25.67 3.87 6.11
CA LEU A 213 26.27 2.61 6.51
C LEU A 213 27.70 2.48 5.94
N LEU A 214 28.71 2.43 6.79
CA LEU A 214 30.11 2.23 6.38
C LEU A 214 30.47 0.76 6.29
N THR A 215 30.13 -0.03 7.30
CA THR A 215 30.45 -1.46 7.31
C THR A 215 29.29 -2.29 7.83
N ARG A 216 29.20 -3.53 7.33
CA ARG A 216 28.34 -4.58 7.87
C ARG A 216 29.15 -5.86 7.96
N THR A 217 29.43 -6.31 9.18
CA THR A 217 30.16 -7.56 9.46
C THR A 217 29.16 -8.65 9.86
N LEU A 218 29.18 -9.75 9.13
CA LEU A 218 28.33 -10.91 9.37
C LEU A 218 28.92 -11.78 10.49
N PRO A 219 28.15 -12.67 11.14
CA PRO A 219 28.63 -13.60 12.16
C PRO A 219 29.80 -14.50 11.68
N SER A 220 29.87 -14.78 10.39
CA SER A 220 31.00 -15.54 9.76
C SER A 220 32.32 -14.76 9.72
N GLY A 221 32.31 -13.48 10.10
CA GLY A 221 33.45 -12.56 9.93
C GLY A 221 33.54 -11.92 8.55
N ALA A 222 32.70 -12.30 7.59
CA ALA A 222 32.64 -11.63 6.29
C ALA A 222 32.12 -10.20 6.47
N SER A 223 32.77 -9.24 5.82
CA SER A 223 32.41 -7.82 5.93
C SER A 223 32.14 -7.21 4.55
N ILE A 224 31.12 -6.36 4.51
CA ILE A 224 30.80 -5.50 3.37
C ILE A 224 31.18 -4.09 3.80
N SER A 225 31.95 -3.35 2.96
CA SER A 225 32.26 -1.95 3.17
C SER A 225 31.68 -1.11 2.04
N VAL A 226 31.16 0.07 2.40
CA VAL A 226 30.57 1.03 1.46
C VAL A 226 31.33 2.35 1.64
N ALA A 227 31.67 3.01 0.54
CA ALA A 227 32.24 4.34 0.52
C ALA A 227 31.28 5.30 -0.18
N TYR A 228 31.17 6.51 0.33
CA TYR A 228 30.31 7.58 -0.22
C TYR A 228 31.18 8.74 -0.65
N ASP A 229 30.80 9.44 -1.70
CA ASP A 229 31.40 10.65 -2.26
C ASP A 229 30.76 11.94 -1.69
#